data_0e6df5f4e8206d6954944af80cd0d776
#
_entry.id   0e6df5f4e8206d6954944af80cd0d776
#
_cell.length_a   1.000
_cell.length_b   1.000
_cell.length_c   1.000
_cell.angle_alpha   90.00
_cell.angle_beta   90.00
_cell.angle_gamma   90.00
#
_symmetry.space_group_name_H-M   'P 1'
#
loop_
_entity.id
_entity.type
_entity.pdbx_description
1 polymer ?
#
loop_
_entity_poly.entity_id
_entity_poly.type
_entity_poly.pdbx_seq_one_letter_code
_entity_poly.pdbx_strand_id
1 'polypeptide(L)'
;MQIEDYEQVYALWLTISGFAIRSVDDSKEGVERFLQRNPGISVVAEEDGKIVGAILCGHDGRRGCLYHVCVDPAYRRRGIGKDMVVHCMNALHKEGINKVSLTAFTQNDVGNAFWKEIGWTKREDLNYYDFVLNKNNIIRFNR
;
A
#
# COMPACT_ATOMS: atom_id res chain seq x y z
N MET A 1 5.61 10.10 -0.46
CA MET A 1 4.57 10.38 -1.45
C MET A 1 3.87 11.68 -1.12
N GLN A 2 3.66 12.50 -2.12
CA GLN A 2 2.91 13.75 -2.04
C GLN A 2 1.73 13.69 -3.01
N ILE A 3 0.75 14.58 -2.84
CA ILE A 3 -0.44 14.54 -3.71
C ILE A 3 -0.13 14.80 -5.19
N GLU A 4 0.94 15.52 -5.46
CA GLU A 4 1.43 15.77 -6.82
C GLU A 4 1.86 14.49 -7.53
N ASP A 5 2.13 13.43 -6.79
CA ASP A 5 2.47 12.12 -7.34
C ASP A 5 1.24 11.31 -7.76
N TYR A 6 0.04 11.76 -7.39
CA TYR A 6 -1.19 10.96 -7.48
C TYR A 6 -1.44 10.41 -8.88
N GLU A 7 -1.34 11.24 -9.91
CA GLU A 7 -1.67 10.81 -11.28
C GLU A 7 -0.77 9.65 -11.74
N GLN A 8 0.52 9.73 -11.45
CA GLN A 8 1.46 8.65 -11.78
C GLN A 8 1.21 7.40 -10.93
N VAL A 9 0.95 7.58 -9.64
CA VAL A 9 0.69 6.46 -8.73
C VAL A 9 -0.62 5.77 -9.11
N TYR A 10 -1.67 6.52 -9.40
CA TYR A 10 -2.95 5.95 -9.83
C TYR A 10 -2.80 5.17 -11.15
N ALA A 11 -2.08 5.73 -12.12
CA ALA A 11 -1.79 5.03 -13.37
C ALA A 11 -1.04 3.72 -13.13
N LEU A 12 -0.10 3.71 -12.18
CA LEU A 12 0.61 2.49 -11.78
C LEU A 12 -0.35 1.47 -11.18
N TRP A 13 -1.23 1.89 -10.25
CA TRP A 13 -2.22 0.99 -9.64
C TRP A 13 -3.09 0.29 -10.68
N LEU A 14 -3.48 0.99 -11.75
CA LEU A 14 -4.31 0.43 -12.81
C LEU A 14 -3.61 -0.72 -13.56
N THR A 15 -2.30 -0.78 -13.52
CA THR A 15 -1.52 -1.82 -14.23
C THR A 15 -1.21 -3.05 -13.38
N ILE A 16 -1.47 -3.00 -12.07
CA ILE A 16 -1.08 -4.07 -11.15
C ILE A 16 -2.19 -5.12 -11.04
N SER A 17 -1.91 -6.34 -11.46
CA SER A 17 -2.81 -7.47 -11.26
C SER A 17 -2.97 -7.77 -9.78
N GLY A 18 -4.16 -8.18 -9.38
CA GLY A 18 -4.46 -8.54 -8.00
C GLY A 18 -4.77 -7.37 -7.10
N PHE A 19 -4.82 -6.14 -7.62
CA PHE A 19 -5.26 -4.96 -6.89
C PHE A 19 -6.77 -4.79 -6.95
N ALA A 20 -7.32 -4.27 -5.88
CA ALA A 20 -8.69 -3.74 -5.86
C ALA A 20 -8.60 -2.23 -5.66
N ILE A 21 -9.21 -1.48 -6.58
CA ILE A 21 -9.24 -0.02 -6.52
C ILE A 21 -10.65 0.40 -6.11
N ARG A 22 -10.75 1.31 -5.14
CA ARG A 22 -12.01 1.81 -4.62
C ARG A 22 -12.27 3.22 -5.10
N SER A 23 -13.49 3.46 -5.59
CA SER A 23 -13.82 4.71 -6.29
C SER A 23 -13.70 5.96 -5.40
N VAL A 24 -13.95 5.85 -4.11
CA VAL A 24 -13.89 6.98 -3.18
C VAL A 24 -12.54 7.04 -2.46
N ASP A 25 -12.13 5.92 -1.86
CA ASP A 25 -10.88 5.89 -1.07
C ASP A 25 -9.65 6.16 -1.94
N ASP A 26 -9.66 5.66 -3.18
CA ASP A 26 -8.53 5.79 -4.10
C ASP A 26 -8.69 6.97 -5.07
N SER A 27 -9.72 7.80 -4.88
CA SER A 27 -9.83 9.07 -5.59
C SER A 27 -8.72 10.03 -5.14
N LYS A 28 -8.47 11.08 -5.91
CA LYS A 28 -7.48 12.09 -5.53
C LYS A 28 -7.81 12.70 -4.17
N GLU A 29 -9.08 13.03 -3.92
CA GLU A 29 -9.50 13.56 -2.62
C GLU A 29 -9.31 12.54 -1.49
N GLY A 30 -9.61 11.28 -1.74
CA GLY A 30 -9.44 10.21 -0.74
C GLY A 30 -7.98 10.00 -0.37
N VAL A 31 -7.11 9.97 -1.36
CA VAL A 31 -5.66 9.83 -1.15
C VAL A 31 -5.09 11.07 -0.46
N GLU A 32 -5.50 12.26 -0.89
CA GLU A 32 -5.05 13.50 -0.23
C GLU A 32 -5.41 13.52 1.25
N ARG A 33 -6.65 13.15 1.60
CA ARG A 33 -7.08 13.06 2.99
C ARG A 33 -6.23 12.06 3.78
N PHE A 34 -5.92 10.91 3.18
CA PHE A 34 -5.06 9.91 3.81
C PHE A 34 -3.64 10.45 4.06
N LEU A 35 -3.05 11.11 3.08
CA LEU A 35 -1.72 11.69 3.20
C LEU A 35 -1.67 12.82 4.24
N GLN A 36 -2.73 13.61 4.35
CA GLN A 36 -2.83 14.66 5.37
C GLN A 36 -2.99 14.08 6.78
N ARG A 37 -3.74 12.97 6.91
CA ARG A 37 -3.92 12.27 8.19
C ARG A 37 -2.62 11.59 8.66
N ASN A 38 -1.79 11.14 7.71
CA ASN A 38 -0.55 10.42 7.95
C ASN A 38 0.60 11.08 7.16
N PRO A 39 1.03 12.28 7.59
CA PRO A 39 2.00 13.04 6.80
C PRO A 39 3.40 12.42 6.81
N GLY A 40 4.03 12.42 5.66
CA GLY A 40 5.46 12.12 5.52
C GLY A 40 5.85 10.65 5.58
N ILE A 41 4.90 9.69 5.64
CA ILE A 41 5.24 8.28 5.82
C ILE A 41 4.87 7.37 4.64
N SER A 42 4.01 7.80 3.74
CA SER A 42 3.79 7.09 2.46
C SER A 42 4.97 7.34 1.53
N VAL A 43 5.33 6.34 0.73
CA VAL A 43 6.54 6.40 -0.10
C VAL A 43 6.24 6.12 -1.56
N VAL A 44 7.07 6.68 -2.43
CA VAL A 44 7.17 6.29 -3.83
C VAL A 44 8.61 5.92 -4.15
N ALA A 45 8.78 5.00 -5.10
CA ALA A 45 10.07 4.70 -5.70
C ALA A 45 10.10 5.36 -7.07
N GLU A 46 11.17 6.10 -7.34
CA GLU A 46 11.34 6.84 -8.59
C GLU A 46 12.64 6.42 -9.26
N GLU A 47 12.58 6.20 -10.55
CA GLU A 47 13.75 5.88 -11.37
C GLU A 47 13.65 6.67 -12.67
N ASP A 48 14.68 7.47 -12.94
CA ASP A 48 14.78 8.34 -14.14
C ASP A 48 13.54 9.23 -14.31
N GLY A 49 13.06 9.81 -13.21
CA GLY A 49 11.91 10.71 -13.21
C GLY A 49 10.55 10.02 -13.28
N LYS A 50 10.51 8.67 -13.31
CA LYS A 50 9.29 7.88 -13.38
C LYS A 50 9.04 7.18 -12.06
N ILE A 51 7.79 7.26 -11.56
CA ILE A 51 7.37 6.50 -10.38
C ILE A 51 7.16 5.04 -10.78
N VAL A 52 7.92 4.15 -10.15
CA VAL A 52 7.92 2.71 -10.43
C VAL A 52 7.42 1.88 -9.26
N GLY A 53 7.13 2.49 -8.14
CA GLY A 53 6.57 1.82 -6.97
C GLY A 53 5.93 2.81 -6.02
N ALA A 54 5.04 2.31 -5.18
CA ALA A 54 4.37 3.14 -4.18
C ALA A 54 3.86 2.30 -3.02
N ILE A 55 3.74 2.92 -1.85
CA ILE A 55 3.08 2.38 -0.66
C ILE A 55 2.32 3.51 0.02
N LEU A 56 1.04 3.31 0.27
CA LEU A 56 0.29 4.14 1.21
C LEU A 56 0.53 3.58 2.62
N CYS A 57 1.11 4.38 3.48
CA CYS A 57 1.49 3.99 4.83
C CYS A 57 0.78 4.90 5.84
N GLY A 58 0.11 4.31 6.81
CA GLY A 58 -0.61 5.08 7.81
C GLY A 58 -0.70 4.37 9.14
N HIS A 59 -1.20 5.07 10.15
CA HIS A 59 -1.47 4.49 11.47
C HIS A 59 -2.62 5.23 12.15
N ASP A 60 -3.19 4.59 13.15
CA ASP A 60 -4.28 5.12 13.98
C ASP A 60 -3.81 5.60 15.36
N GLY A 61 -2.51 5.76 15.55
CA GLY A 61 -1.88 6.06 16.84
C GLY A 61 -1.53 4.82 17.64
N ARG A 62 -1.91 3.62 17.16
CA ARG A 62 -1.67 2.35 17.85
C ARG A 62 -1.06 1.30 16.92
N ARG A 63 -1.62 1.13 15.73
CA ARG A 63 -1.18 0.15 14.73
C ARG A 63 -0.93 0.83 13.42
N GLY A 64 0.11 0.38 12.72
CA GLY A 64 0.37 0.79 11.36
C GLY A 64 -0.28 -0.12 10.35
N CYS A 65 -0.51 0.41 9.16
CA CYS A 65 -1.08 -0.34 8.05
C CYS A 65 -0.47 0.12 6.73
N LEU A 66 -0.23 -0.85 5.84
CA LEU A 66 0.23 -0.59 4.47
C LEU A 66 -0.89 -0.90 3.49
N TYR A 67 -1.09 0.00 2.53
CA TYR A 67 -2.08 -0.16 1.46
C TYR A 67 -1.40 -0.01 0.11
N HIS A 68 -1.89 -0.73 -0.88
CA HIS A 68 -1.49 -0.61 -2.29
C HIS A 68 0.03 -0.68 -2.47
N VAL A 69 0.65 -1.66 -1.81
CA VAL A 69 2.08 -1.91 -1.99
C VAL A 69 2.31 -2.47 -3.38
N CYS A 70 3.04 -1.75 -4.21
CA CYS A 70 3.27 -2.18 -5.58
C CYS A 70 4.59 -1.73 -6.15
N VAL A 71 5.10 -2.52 -7.09
CA VAL A 71 6.24 -2.20 -7.94
C VAL A 71 5.84 -2.53 -9.37
N ASP A 72 6.13 -1.63 -10.29
CA ASP A 72 5.94 -1.88 -11.73
C ASP A 72 6.61 -3.20 -12.10
N PRO A 73 5.90 -4.13 -12.77
CA PRO A 73 6.45 -5.43 -13.12
C PRO A 73 7.80 -5.38 -13.83
N ALA A 74 8.05 -4.35 -14.65
CA ALA A 74 9.31 -4.18 -15.35
C ALA A 74 10.50 -3.85 -14.43
N TYR A 75 10.22 -3.46 -13.19
CA TYR A 75 11.23 -3.05 -12.20
C TYR A 75 11.33 -4.00 -11.01
N ARG A 76 10.64 -5.12 -11.05
CA ARG A 76 10.67 -6.13 -9.99
C ARG A 76 12.02 -6.84 -9.92
N ARG A 77 12.25 -7.53 -8.78
CA ARG A 77 13.47 -8.30 -8.47
C ARG A 77 14.74 -7.43 -8.38
N ARG A 78 14.57 -6.17 -8.01
CA ARG A 78 15.67 -5.23 -7.78
C ARG A 78 15.73 -4.75 -6.31
N GLY A 79 14.90 -5.31 -5.44
CA GLY A 79 14.82 -4.91 -4.03
C GLY A 79 14.02 -3.64 -3.76
N ILE A 80 13.36 -3.07 -4.75
CA ILE A 80 12.60 -1.80 -4.61
C ILE A 80 11.46 -1.95 -3.60
N GLY A 81 10.67 -3.03 -3.71
CA GLY A 81 9.56 -3.28 -2.79
C GLY A 81 10.03 -3.41 -1.35
N LYS A 82 11.07 -4.20 -1.11
CA LYS A 82 11.65 -4.37 0.21
C LYS A 82 12.17 -3.05 0.78
N ASP A 83 12.87 -2.25 -0.02
CA ASP A 83 13.40 -0.96 0.42
C ASP A 83 12.28 0.00 0.81
N MET A 84 11.19 0.06 0.04
CA MET A 84 10.02 0.87 0.37
C MET A 84 9.38 0.42 1.68
N VAL A 85 9.22 -0.88 1.89
CA VAL A 85 8.64 -1.43 3.12
C VAL A 85 9.51 -1.09 4.33
N VAL A 86 10.83 -1.23 4.21
CA VAL A 86 11.77 -0.86 5.30
C VAL A 86 11.64 0.62 5.63
N HIS A 87 11.53 1.48 4.62
CA HIS A 87 11.32 2.92 4.81
C HIS A 87 10.05 3.21 5.61
N CYS A 88 8.94 2.57 5.25
CA CYS A 88 7.67 2.72 5.97
C CYS A 88 7.78 2.23 7.41
N MET A 89 8.39 1.07 7.62
CA MET A 89 8.55 0.50 8.98
C MET A 89 9.40 1.40 9.86
N ASN A 90 10.49 1.95 9.33
CA ASN A 90 11.33 2.87 10.08
C ASN A 90 10.58 4.15 10.44
N ALA A 91 9.79 4.70 9.50
CA ALA A 91 8.98 5.89 9.75
C ALA A 91 7.93 5.64 10.84
N LEU A 92 7.23 4.52 10.76
CA LEU A 92 6.25 4.14 11.78
C LEU A 92 6.89 3.91 13.15
N HIS A 93 8.04 3.26 13.19
CA HIS A 93 8.76 3.01 14.43
C HIS A 93 9.16 4.33 15.11
N LYS A 94 9.61 5.31 14.34
CA LYS A 94 9.94 6.65 14.86
C LYS A 94 8.73 7.36 15.47
N GLU A 95 7.53 7.05 15.01
CA GLU A 95 6.28 7.61 15.55
C GLU A 95 5.72 6.78 16.72
N GLY A 96 6.47 5.80 17.22
CA GLY A 96 6.08 4.99 18.37
C GLY A 96 5.14 3.83 18.04
N ILE A 97 4.99 3.48 16.78
CA ILE A 97 4.16 2.35 16.36
C ILE A 97 4.95 1.06 16.51
N ASN A 98 4.36 0.07 17.18
CA ASN A 98 5.04 -1.18 17.51
C ASN A 98 4.66 -2.36 16.62
N LYS A 99 3.64 -2.22 15.80
CA LYS A 99 3.17 -3.31 14.94
C LYS A 99 2.52 -2.76 13.69
N VAL A 100 2.85 -3.37 12.56
CA VAL A 100 2.31 -3.02 11.24
C VAL A 100 1.60 -4.23 10.67
N SER A 101 0.46 -4.03 10.05
CA SER A 101 -0.30 -5.09 9.39
C SER A 101 -0.72 -4.68 7.99
N LEU A 102 -1.12 -5.65 7.21
CA LEU A 102 -1.73 -5.44 5.91
C LEU A 102 -2.66 -6.60 5.60
N THR A 103 -3.53 -6.40 4.62
CA THR A 103 -4.34 -7.47 4.06
C THR A 103 -3.95 -7.66 2.59
N ALA A 104 -3.92 -8.90 2.15
CA ALA A 104 -3.69 -9.26 0.76
C ALA A 104 -4.73 -10.28 0.33
N PHE A 105 -5.20 -10.19 -0.91
CA PHE A 105 -6.11 -11.19 -1.43
C PHE A 105 -5.42 -12.55 -1.48
N THR A 106 -6.14 -13.60 -1.13
CA THR A 106 -5.58 -14.97 -1.10
C THR A 106 -5.08 -15.41 -2.46
N GLN A 107 -5.66 -14.90 -3.54
CA GLN A 107 -5.28 -15.23 -4.91
C GLN A 107 -4.11 -14.40 -5.45
N ASN A 108 -3.62 -13.44 -4.70
CA ASN A 108 -2.45 -12.64 -5.08
C ASN A 108 -1.16 -13.40 -4.72
N ASP A 109 -0.81 -14.39 -5.52
CA ASP A 109 0.33 -15.28 -5.26
C ASP A 109 1.64 -14.50 -5.18
N VAL A 110 1.84 -13.55 -6.08
CA VAL A 110 3.07 -12.72 -6.12
C VAL A 110 3.21 -11.90 -4.84
N GLY A 111 2.13 -11.23 -4.42
CA GLY A 111 2.15 -10.42 -3.19
C GLY A 111 2.35 -11.28 -1.95
N ASN A 112 1.62 -12.40 -1.84
CA ASN A 112 1.74 -13.28 -0.68
C ASN A 112 3.14 -13.89 -0.57
N ALA A 113 3.76 -14.28 -1.69
CA ALA A 113 5.13 -14.77 -1.71
C ALA A 113 6.12 -13.70 -1.26
N PHE A 114 5.93 -12.45 -1.70
CA PHE A 114 6.77 -11.33 -1.31
C PHE A 114 6.77 -11.11 0.21
N TRP A 115 5.60 -11.06 0.83
CA TRP A 115 5.49 -10.83 2.27
C TRP A 115 6.16 -11.93 3.08
N LYS A 116 5.99 -13.18 2.67
CA LYS A 116 6.64 -14.33 3.30
C LYS A 116 8.17 -14.23 3.15
N GLU A 117 8.64 -13.88 1.97
CA GLU A 117 10.07 -13.80 1.68
C GLU A 117 10.77 -12.74 2.53
N ILE A 118 10.15 -11.58 2.74
CA ILE A 118 10.73 -10.52 3.55
C ILE A 118 10.49 -10.68 5.06
N GLY A 119 9.93 -11.80 5.48
CA GLY A 119 9.85 -12.17 6.90
C GLY A 119 8.57 -11.77 7.63
N TRP A 120 7.53 -11.40 6.90
CA TRP A 120 6.23 -11.13 7.52
C TRP A 120 5.48 -12.42 7.79
N THR A 121 4.68 -12.43 8.86
CA THR A 121 3.96 -13.61 9.33
C THR A 121 2.51 -13.58 8.85
N LYS A 122 2.12 -14.59 8.10
CA LYS A 122 0.71 -14.83 7.80
C LYS A 122 0.02 -15.33 9.07
N ARG A 123 -1.05 -14.65 9.49
CA ARG A 123 -1.80 -15.02 10.70
C ARG A 123 -2.88 -16.04 10.34
N GLU A 124 -2.77 -17.22 10.96
CA GLU A 124 -3.75 -18.31 10.80
C GLU A 124 -4.78 -18.34 11.94
N ASP A 125 -4.52 -17.55 12.99
CA ASP A 125 -5.29 -17.54 14.23
C ASP A 125 -6.29 -16.40 14.33
N LEU A 126 -6.43 -15.60 13.26
CA LEU A 126 -7.32 -14.43 13.24
C LEU A 126 -8.39 -14.60 12.18
N ASN A 127 -9.58 -14.13 12.50
CA ASN A 127 -10.62 -13.86 11.52
C ASN A 127 -10.63 -12.36 11.22
N TYR A 128 -10.77 -12.02 9.96
CA TYR A 128 -10.90 -10.63 9.53
C TYR A 128 -12.37 -10.29 9.31
N TYR A 129 -12.84 -9.21 9.92
CA TYR A 129 -14.21 -8.72 9.74
C TYR A 129 -14.17 -7.30 9.22
N ASP A 130 -14.99 -6.99 8.23
CA ASP A 130 -15.18 -5.63 7.77
C ASP A 130 -16.67 -5.29 7.66
N PHE A 131 -16.96 -4.00 7.55
CA PHE A 131 -18.33 -3.52 7.35
C PHE A 131 -18.25 -2.26 6.49
N VAL A 132 -18.98 -2.25 5.37
CA VAL A 132 -19.00 -1.12 4.44
C VAL A 132 -19.90 -0.01 4.96
N LEU A 133 -19.34 1.17 5.21
CA LEU A 133 -20.09 2.35 5.67
C LEU A 133 -20.63 3.17 4.48
N ASN A 134 -19.88 3.25 3.40
CA ASN A 134 -20.26 4.01 2.20
C ASN A 134 -20.39 3.09 1.00
N LYS A 135 -21.63 2.81 0.60
CA LYS A 135 -21.92 1.92 -0.54
C LYS A 135 -21.54 2.50 -1.90
N ASN A 136 -21.23 3.79 -1.96
CA ASN A 136 -20.75 4.45 -3.19
C ASN A 136 -19.25 4.26 -3.40
N ASN A 137 -18.54 3.70 -2.43
CA ASN A 137 -17.13 3.36 -2.54
C ASN A 137 -17.00 2.01 -3.26
N ILE A 138 -17.07 2.05 -4.59
CA ILE A 138 -17.22 0.87 -5.43
C ILE A 138 -15.85 0.25 -5.71
N ILE A 139 -15.75 -1.07 -5.52
CA ILE A 139 -14.55 -1.85 -5.79
C ILE A 139 -14.46 -2.24 -7.27
N ARG A 140 -13.26 -2.08 -7.82
CA ARG A 140 -12.89 -2.60 -9.13
C ARG A 140 -11.64 -3.44 -8.97
N PHE A 141 -11.69 -4.71 -9.40
CA PHE A 141 -10.54 -5.60 -9.38
C PHE A 141 -9.76 -5.52 -10.69
N ASN A 142 -8.44 -5.42 -10.59
CA ASN A 142 -7.54 -5.56 -11.72
C ASN A 142 -7.24 -7.04 -11.94
N ARG A 143 -7.54 -7.51 -13.11
CA ARG A 143 -7.29 -8.91 -13.49
C ARG A 143 -6.04 -9.07 -14.33
#